data_0228ec4ce5c7f8e339e5bd20cfe326b2
#
_entry.id   0228ec4ce5c7f8e339e5bd20cfe326b2
#
_cell.length_a   1.000
_cell.length_b   1.000
_cell.length_c   1.000
_cell.angle_alpha   90.00
_cell.angle_beta   90.00
_cell.angle_gamma   90.00
#
_symmetry.space_group_name_H-M   'P 1'
#
loop_
_entity.id
_entity.type
_entity.pdbx_description
1 polymer ?
#
loop_
_entity_poly.entity_id
_entity_poly.type
_entity_poly.pdbx_seq_one_letter_code
_entity_poly.pdbx_strand_id
1 'polypeptide(L)'
;MNLEQKLEELKKRDHLAEQGGGEARRAKMRKEGKMTARERIAFLLDEGTFEETDKLVTHQCHDFNMQEQKYYGDGFVTGYGRIEGRLVFVFAQDFTVFGGSLSLANASKIVKVMDQAMRVGAPVIGLNDSGGARIQEGVMSLAGYADIFLRNTLASGVVPQISAIMGPCAGGAVYSPAITDFTLMVDGTSYMFITGPDVIKTVTQEEVSKEELGGAMTHNAKSGVAHFMAHDDAECLSMVRELLSFVPSNNLEDPPRRDCADPVDRADAALDKLVPAESNKPYDIKDAITAVIDDGYFFEVQEHYAKNIVIGFARLNGRPVGVVANQPAFLAGVLDIASSIKGARFVRFCDCFNIPLITFEDVPGFLPGVNQEHGGIIVHGAKLLYAFAEATVPKITVITRKAYGGAYCVMASKHIRADVNYAWPTAEIAVMGPEGAVDIVYKRELDKAGDRAVARQGKIDEFREKYSNPYVAAERGYIDAVIQPRETRKKLIQALEMLQTKRDKNPPKKHGNIPL
;
A
#
# COMPACT_ATOMS: atom_id res chain seq x y z
N MET A 1 34.43 42.72 6.18
CA MET A 1 33.34 42.62 5.20
C MET A 1 32.17 43.51 5.64
N ASN A 2 31.74 44.41 4.79
CA ASN A 2 30.49 45.16 4.99
C ASN A 2 29.25 44.26 4.71
N LEU A 3 28.05 44.76 4.93
CA LEU A 3 26.81 44.01 4.74
C LEU A 3 26.64 43.55 3.27
N GLU A 4 26.94 44.38 2.33
CA GLU A 4 26.84 44.09 0.90
C GLU A 4 27.73 42.91 0.50
N GLN A 5 29.00 42.92 0.94
CA GLN A 5 29.92 41.76 0.73
C GLN A 5 29.43 40.48 1.39
N LYS A 6 28.78 40.57 2.58
CA LYS A 6 28.20 39.39 3.23
C LYS A 6 26.99 38.85 2.46
N LEU A 7 26.16 39.70 1.90
CA LEU A 7 25.02 39.32 1.06
C LEU A 7 25.47 38.69 -0.26
N GLU A 8 26.53 39.18 -0.87
CA GLU A 8 27.12 38.56 -2.06
C GLU A 8 27.70 37.16 -1.76
N GLU A 9 28.37 37.01 -0.62
CA GLU A 9 28.87 35.72 -0.21
C GLU A 9 27.72 34.72 0.04
N LEU A 10 26.61 35.14 0.66
CA LEU A 10 25.41 34.33 0.82
C LEU A 10 24.87 33.87 -0.53
N LYS A 11 24.64 34.82 -1.47
CA LYS A 11 24.15 34.48 -2.82
C LYS A 11 25.07 33.49 -3.55
N LYS A 12 26.37 33.67 -3.42
CA LYS A 12 27.37 32.74 -3.99
C LYS A 12 27.24 31.34 -3.41
N ARG A 13 27.10 31.19 -2.09
CA ARG A 13 26.92 29.88 -1.43
C ARG A 13 25.61 29.22 -1.80
N ASP A 14 24.54 30.01 -1.85
CA ASP A 14 23.22 29.55 -2.30
C ASP A 14 23.26 29.02 -3.74
N HIS A 15 23.89 29.77 -4.64
CA HIS A 15 24.08 29.35 -6.01
C HIS A 15 24.89 28.05 -6.11
N LEU A 16 25.99 27.94 -5.36
CA LEU A 16 26.81 26.70 -5.33
C LEU A 16 26.02 25.51 -4.79
N ALA A 17 25.18 25.68 -3.77
CA ALA A 17 24.31 24.63 -3.25
C ALA A 17 23.30 24.14 -4.28
N GLU A 18 22.79 25.04 -5.13
CA GLU A 18 21.84 24.72 -6.20
C GLU A 18 22.50 23.99 -7.38
N GLN A 19 23.79 24.11 -7.57
CA GLN A 19 24.51 23.42 -8.64
C GLN A 19 24.69 21.91 -8.40
N GLY A 20 24.58 21.44 -7.16
CA GLY A 20 24.83 20.04 -6.81
C GLY A 20 26.18 19.56 -7.34
N GLY A 21 26.21 18.45 -8.09
CA GLY A 21 27.42 17.91 -8.71
C GLY A 21 27.87 18.63 -10.00
N GLY A 22 27.19 19.74 -10.39
CA GLY A 22 27.51 20.56 -11.55
C GLY A 22 26.69 20.22 -12.81
N GLU A 23 26.70 21.16 -13.77
CA GLU A 23 25.82 21.08 -14.95
C GLU A 23 26.05 19.83 -15.81
N ALA A 24 27.30 19.40 -15.99
CA ALA A 24 27.59 18.22 -16.81
C ALA A 24 26.90 16.95 -16.28
N ARG A 25 26.87 16.75 -14.95
CA ARG A 25 26.23 15.61 -14.33
C ARG A 25 24.69 15.74 -14.37
N ARG A 26 24.14 16.95 -14.16
CA ARG A 26 22.70 17.22 -14.28
C ARG A 26 22.21 16.99 -15.71
N ALA A 27 22.96 17.48 -16.72
CA ALA A 27 22.63 17.25 -18.12
C ALA A 27 22.63 15.76 -18.48
N LYS A 28 23.56 14.97 -17.89
CA LYS A 28 23.57 13.52 -18.07
C LYS A 28 22.29 12.88 -17.51
N MET A 29 21.85 13.25 -16.29
CA MET A 29 20.60 12.73 -15.69
C MET A 29 19.39 13.01 -16.59
N ARG A 30 19.26 14.26 -17.06
CA ARG A 30 18.16 14.64 -17.97
C ARG A 30 18.19 13.84 -19.28
N LYS A 31 19.36 13.57 -19.83
CA LYS A 31 19.52 12.73 -21.02
C LYS A 31 19.07 11.29 -20.78
N GLU A 32 19.20 10.80 -19.55
CA GLU A 32 18.73 9.48 -19.12
C GLU A 32 17.23 9.47 -18.76
N GLY A 33 16.49 10.58 -19.01
CA GLY A 33 15.06 10.70 -18.73
C GLY A 33 14.72 11.00 -17.28
N LYS A 34 15.70 11.36 -16.44
CA LYS A 34 15.53 11.61 -15.01
C LYS A 34 15.50 13.11 -14.68
N MET A 35 14.67 13.51 -13.76
CA MET A 35 14.72 14.83 -13.13
C MET A 35 15.84 14.92 -12.11
N THR A 36 16.41 16.11 -11.91
CA THR A 36 17.30 16.37 -10.76
C THR A 36 16.50 16.42 -9.45
N ALA A 37 17.16 16.29 -8.30
CA ALA A 37 16.50 16.33 -6.99
C ALA A 37 15.66 17.62 -6.80
N ARG A 38 16.13 18.76 -7.24
CA ARG A 38 15.42 20.04 -7.15
C ARG A 38 14.22 20.12 -8.10
N GLU A 39 14.36 19.59 -9.33
CA GLU A 39 13.25 19.51 -10.29
C GLU A 39 12.14 18.60 -9.76
N ARG A 40 12.50 17.48 -9.14
CA ARG A 40 11.55 16.56 -8.48
C ARG A 40 10.76 17.26 -7.37
N ILE A 41 11.44 18.01 -6.49
CA ILE A 41 10.79 18.77 -5.41
C ILE A 41 9.89 19.86 -5.98
N ALA A 42 10.36 20.61 -6.99
CA ALA A 42 9.57 21.66 -7.63
C ALA A 42 8.30 21.14 -8.32
N PHE A 43 8.37 19.92 -8.90
CA PHE A 43 7.19 19.28 -9.48
C PHE A 43 6.23 18.72 -8.41
N LEU A 44 6.77 18.16 -7.34
CA LEU A 44 5.98 17.54 -6.27
C LEU A 44 5.16 18.56 -5.47
N LEU A 45 5.76 19.70 -5.12
CA LEU A 45 5.17 20.67 -4.21
C LEU A 45 4.39 21.75 -4.96
N ASP A 46 3.47 22.39 -4.27
CA ASP A 46 2.77 23.57 -4.78
C ASP A 46 3.77 24.71 -5.01
N GLU A 47 3.61 25.44 -6.12
CA GLU A 47 4.55 26.46 -6.55
C GLU A 47 4.81 27.51 -5.46
N GLY A 48 6.10 27.82 -5.24
CA GLY A 48 6.53 28.83 -4.29
C GLY A 48 6.41 28.46 -2.81
N THR A 49 6.04 27.20 -2.49
CA THR A 49 5.85 26.78 -1.08
C THR A 49 7.05 26.07 -0.47
N PHE A 50 8.06 25.74 -1.25
CA PHE A 50 9.22 25.01 -0.75
C PHE A 50 10.14 25.86 0.10
N GLU A 51 10.37 25.46 1.34
CA GLU A 51 11.34 26.04 2.25
C GLU A 51 12.46 25.03 2.52
N GLU A 52 13.63 25.30 1.97
CA GLU A 52 14.80 24.42 2.10
C GLU A 52 15.47 24.56 3.46
N THR A 53 15.75 23.45 4.13
CA THR A 53 16.50 23.42 5.39
C THR A 53 17.89 22.82 5.19
N ASP A 54 18.88 23.28 5.98
CA ASP A 54 20.24 22.76 5.99
C ASP A 54 20.95 22.80 4.62
N LYS A 55 20.62 23.80 3.78
CA LYS A 55 21.12 23.99 2.43
C LYS A 55 22.65 24.08 2.37
N LEU A 56 23.30 24.61 3.40
CA LEU A 56 24.74 24.85 3.45
C LEU A 56 25.52 23.77 4.24
N VAL A 57 24.88 22.71 4.69
CA VAL A 57 25.54 21.58 5.37
C VAL A 57 26.52 20.90 4.43
N THR A 58 27.69 20.51 4.94
CA THR A 58 28.69 19.72 4.21
C THR A 58 29.16 18.56 5.09
N HIS A 59 29.64 17.47 4.48
CA HIS A 59 30.25 16.37 5.22
C HIS A 59 31.51 16.81 6.00
N GLN A 60 31.87 16.05 7.02
CA GLN A 60 33.01 16.31 7.87
C GLN A 60 34.15 15.26 7.68
N CYS A 61 34.08 14.47 6.61
CA CYS A 61 35.10 13.47 6.30
C CYS A 61 36.38 14.16 5.79
N HIS A 62 37.54 13.74 6.32
CA HIS A 62 38.86 14.24 5.96
C HIS A 62 39.71 13.15 5.30
N ASP A 63 39.30 11.88 5.32
CA ASP A 63 39.97 10.77 4.70
C ASP A 63 39.70 10.72 3.18
N PHE A 64 40.55 10.01 2.42
CA PHE A 64 40.39 9.80 0.98
C PHE A 64 40.28 11.09 0.15
N ASN A 65 40.93 12.17 0.58
CA ASN A 65 40.88 13.51 -0.02
C ASN A 65 39.47 14.11 -0.09
N MET A 66 38.55 13.66 0.77
CA MET A 66 37.17 14.18 0.83
C MET A 66 37.14 15.65 1.24
N GLN A 67 38.08 16.15 2.06
CA GLN A 67 38.17 17.55 2.47
C GLN A 67 38.24 18.53 1.29
N GLU A 68 38.74 18.08 0.12
CA GLU A 68 38.82 18.88 -1.10
C GLU A 68 37.54 18.87 -1.93
N GLN A 69 36.59 17.98 -1.61
CA GLN A 69 35.37 17.74 -2.36
C GLN A 69 34.12 18.12 -1.51
N LYS A 70 34.01 19.39 -1.16
CA LYS A 70 32.88 19.90 -0.36
C LYS A 70 31.75 20.43 -1.25
N TYR A 71 30.62 19.77 -1.22
CA TYR A 71 29.38 20.19 -1.86
C TYR A 71 28.39 20.66 -0.80
N TYR A 72 27.83 21.85 -0.95
CA TYR A 72 26.77 22.33 -0.06
C TYR A 72 25.52 21.47 -0.20
N GLY A 73 24.84 21.20 0.92
CA GLY A 73 23.74 20.26 0.99
C GLY A 73 24.16 18.78 1.06
N ASP A 74 25.45 18.49 0.80
CA ASP A 74 26.07 17.16 0.82
C ASP A 74 25.30 16.10 0.02
N GLY A 75 24.73 16.51 -1.14
CA GLY A 75 23.98 15.63 -2.03
C GLY A 75 22.52 15.35 -1.61
N PHE A 76 21.99 16.13 -0.66
CA PHE A 76 20.60 15.97 -0.23
C PHE A 76 19.91 17.34 -0.13
N VAL A 77 18.74 17.43 -0.74
CA VAL A 77 17.84 18.59 -0.62
C VAL A 77 16.73 18.22 0.37
N THR A 78 16.61 18.97 1.45
CA THR A 78 15.67 18.67 2.54
C THR A 78 14.88 19.92 2.91
N GLY A 79 13.62 19.75 3.30
CA GLY A 79 12.78 20.87 3.70
C GLY A 79 11.32 20.50 3.84
N TYR A 80 10.47 21.50 3.72
CA TYR A 80 9.02 21.33 3.76
C TYR A 80 8.34 22.24 2.73
N GLY A 81 7.11 21.90 2.39
CA GLY A 81 6.28 22.67 1.48
C GLY A 81 4.83 22.25 1.57
N ARG A 82 4.06 22.47 0.52
CA ARG A 82 2.64 22.10 0.50
C ARG A 82 2.31 21.24 -0.71
N ILE A 83 1.33 20.35 -0.52
CA ILE A 83 0.67 19.59 -1.59
C ILE A 83 -0.83 19.80 -1.42
N GLU A 84 -1.49 20.38 -2.41
CA GLU A 84 -2.91 20.78 -2.32
C GLU A 84 -3.19 21.59 -1.03
N GLY A 85 -2.30 22.53 -0.70
CA GLY A 85 -2.37 23.38 0.47
C GLY A 85 -1.98 22.75 1.79
N ARG A 86 -1.80 21.44 1.88
CA ARG A 86 -1.42 20.70 3.11
C ARG A 86 0.08 20.63 3.29
N LEU A 87 0.56 20.82 4.51
CA LEU A 87 1.96 20.74 4.87
C LEU A 87 2.50 19.32 4.68
N VAL A 88 3.67 19.21 4.05
CA VAL A 88 4.44 17.97 3.90
C VAL A 88 5.92 18.25 4.11
N PHE A 89 6.65 17.26 4.58
CA PHE A 89 8.10 17.28 4.67
C PHE A 89 8.69 16.39 3.58
N VAL A 90 9.80 16.85 2.98
CA VAL A 90 10.43 16.16 1.85
C VAL A 90 11.93 16.12 2.01
N PHE A 91 12.53 15.01 1.59
CA PHE A 91 13.95 14.93 1.30
C PHE A 91 14.15 14.30 -0.09
N ALA A 92 15.12 14.80 -0.84
CA ALA A 92 15.49 14.28 -2.16
C ALA A 92 16.98 14.03 -2.23
N GLN A 93 17.36 12.87 -2.71
CA GLN A 93 18.75 12.47 -2.91
C GLN A 93 19.23 12.96 -4.28
N ASP A 94 20.33 13.69 -4.32
CA ASP A 94 20.97 14.17 -5.55
C ASP A 94 22.08 13.21 -5.97
N PHE A 95 21.77 12.35 -6.92
CA PHE A 95 22.73 11.38 -7.46
C PHE A 95 23.97 12.02 -8.09
N THR A 96 23.91 13.30 -8.46
CA THR A 96 25.06 14.03 -9.03
C THR A 96 26.17 14.28 -8.03
N VAL A 97 25.87 14.19 -6.71
CA VAL A 97 26.83 14.37 -5.61
C VAL A 97 27.09 13.02 -4.95
N PHE A 98 28.30 12.48 -5.15
CA PHE A 98 28.74 11.19 -4.58
C PHE A 98 27.76 10.02 -4.83
N GLY A 99 27.03 10.03 -5.96
CA GLY A 99 26.03 9.01 -6.27
C GLY A 99 24.87 8.95 -5.28
N GLY A 100 24.50 10.07 -4.66
CA GLY A 100 23.44 10.12 -3.63
C GLY A 100 23.75 9.30 -2.38
N SER A 101 25.03 8.99 -2.11
CA SER A 101 25.42 8.14 -0.98
C SER A 101 25.20 8.82 0.37
N LEU A 102 24.76 8.02 1.35
CA LEU A 102 24.47 8.51 2.70
C LEU A 102 25.76 8.75 3.49
N SER A 103 25.92 9.96 4.01
CA SER A 103 26.90 10.38 5.01
C SER A 103 26.22 10.58 6.36
N LEU A 104 27.00 10.75 7.42
CA LEU A 104 26.45 11.17 8.70
C LEU A 104 25.79 12.56 8.63
N ALA A 105 26.38 13.47 7.86
CA ALA A 105 25.91 14.85 7.74
C ALA A 105 24.54 14.91 7.02
N ASN A 106 24.41 14.27 5.86
CA ASN A 106 23.13 14.28 5.14
C ASN A 106 22.07 13.40 5.81
N ALA A 107 22.45 12.32 6.52
CA ALA A 107 21.55 11.56 7.36
C ALA A 107 20.93 12.43 8.46
N SER A 108 21.73 13.29 9.11
CA SER A 108 21.24 14.23 10.14
C SER A 108 20.21 15.22 9.57
N LYS A 109 20.30 15.60 8.30
CA LYS A 109 19.29 16.44 7.63
C LYS A 109 17.95 15.71 7.49
N ILE A 110 17.99 14.42 7.06
CA ILE A 110 16.77 13.60 6.96
C ILE A 110 16.14 13.41 8.34
N VAL A 111 16.94 13.04 9.35
CA VAL A 111 16.48 12.87 10.73
C VAL A 111 15.79 14.12 11.25
N LYS A 112 16.36 15.30 11.00
CA LYS A 112 15.76 16.58 11.39
C LYS A 112 14.40 16.81 10.71
N VAL A 113 14.29 16.53 9.42
CA VAL A 113 13.02 16.62 8.68
C VAL A 113 11.98 15.67 9.26
N MET A 114 12.34 14.41 9.53
CA MET A 114 11.44 13.42 10.11
C MET A 114 11.00 13.80 11.52
N ASP A 115 11.92 14.27 12.38
CA ASP A 115 11.61 14.71 13.74
C ASP A 115 10.66 15.93 13.72
N GLN A 116 10.84 16.87 12.79
CA GLN A 116 9.93 18.01 12.62
C GLN A 116 8.56 17.57 12.13
N ALA A 117 8.50 16.68 11.13
CA ALA A 117 7.24 16.12 10.61
C ALA A 117 6.42 15.45 11.72
N MET A 118 7.05 14.62 12.55
CA MET A 118 6.37 13.98 13.69
C MET A 118 5.86 14.99 14.73
N ARG A 119 6.61 16.07 15.00
CA ARG A 119 6.21 17.09 15.98
C ARG A 119 4.98 17.89 15.53
N VAL A 120 4.82 18.11 14.24
CA VAL A 120 3.70 18.88 13.69
C VAL A 120 2.59 18.04 13.08
N GLY A 121 2.79 16.71 13.01
CA GLY A 121 1.81 15.79 12.44
C GLY A 121 1.63 15.95 10.93
N ALA A 122 2.72 15.90 10.15
CA ALA A 122 2.69 16.06 8.69
C ALA A 122 3.38 14.88 7.98
N PRO A 123 2.94 14.51 6.76
CA PRO A 123 3.54 13.42 5.98
C PRO A 123 5.03 13.66 5.67
N VAL A 124 5.78 12.56 5.54
CA VAL A 124 7.17 12.55 5.08
C VAL A 124 7.28 11.87 3.72
N ILE A 125 7.91 12.53 2.76
CA ILE A 125 8.12 12.01 1.41
C ILE A 125 9.61 11.93 1.12
N GLY A 126 10.10 10.73 0.84
CA GLY A 126 11.48 10.48 0.42
C GLY A 126 11.55 10.27 -1.10
N LEU A 127 12.36 11.10 -1.79
CA LEU A 127 12.68 10.95 -3.21
C LEU A 127 14.06 10.30 -3.31
N ASN A 128 14.09 8.98 -3.51
CA ASN A 128 15.26 8.14 -3.31
C ASN A 128 16.00 7.89 -4.64
N ASP A 129 17.30 8.20 -4.64
CA ASP A 129 18.21 7.99 -5.76
C ASP A 129 19.66 7.86 -5.21
N SER A 130 20.05 6.66 -4.73
CA SER A 130 21.24 6.47 -3.91
C SER A 130 21.98 5.18 -4.20
N GLY A 131 23.29 5.28 -4.30
CA GLY A 131 24.19 4.12 -4.32
C GLY A 131 24.40 3.42 -2.98
N GLY A 132 23.75 3.89 -1.89
CA GLY A 132 23.89 3.29 -0.56
C GLY A 132 24.77 4.08 0.41
N ALA A 133 25.46 3.40 1.30
CA ALA A 133 26.34 4.02 2.29
C ALA A 133 27.57 4.67 1.65
N ARG A 134 27.96 5.86 2.13
CA ARG A 134 29.23 6.49 1.72
C ARG A 134 30.39 5.75 2.35
N ILE A 135 31.08 4.93 1.56
CA ILE A 135 32.15 4.02 2.01
C ILE A 135 33.27 4.78 2.72
N GLN A 136 33.61 5.99 2.25
CA GLN A 136 34.65 6.84 2.81
C GLN A 136 34.42 7.26 4.26
N GLU A 137 33.15 7.23 4.72
CA GLU A 137 32.80 7.58 6.10
C GLU A 137 32.64 6.34 7.01
N GLY A 138 32.75 5.13 6.45
CA GLY A 138 32.76 3.89 7.21
C GLY A 138 31.51 3.74 8.09
N VAL A 139 31.71 3.38 9.36
CA VAL A 139 30.64 3.12 10.33
C VAL A 139 29.74 4.34 10.61
N MET A 140 30.22 5.56 10.38
CA MET A 140 29.42 6.78 10.57
C MET A 140 28.23 6.85 9.60
N SER A 141 28.42 6.38 8.36
CA SER A 141 27.33 6.24 7.40
C SER A 141 26.30 5.21 7.87
N LEU A 142 26.73 4.10 8.47
CA LEU A 142 25.82 3.09 9.02
C LEU A 142 25.02 3.63 10.22
N ALA A 143 25.66 4.43 11.09
CA ALA A 143 24.97 5.12 12.18
C ALA A 143 23.86 6.06 11.64
N GLY A 144 24.16 6.79 10.55
CA GLY A 144 23.17 7.62 9.88
C GLY A 144 21.95 6.83 9.38
N TYR A 145 22.16 5.66 8.78
CA TYR A 145 21.05 4.78 8.39
C TYR A 145 20.24 4.29 9.61
N ALA A 146 20.91 3.85 10.67
CA ALA A 146 20.23 3.38 11.88
C ALA A 146 19.35 4.47 12.49
N ASP A 147 19.82 5.71 12.51
CA ASP A 147 19.05 6.86 12.97
C ASP A 147 17.80 7.12 12.12
N ILE A 148 17.87 6.95 10.80
CA ILE A 148 16.71 7.05 9.90
C ILE A 148 15.74 5.90 10.16
N PHE A 149 16.21 4.66 10.26
CA PHE A 149 15.34 3.49 10.52
C PHE A 149 14.58 3.61 11.83
N LEU A 150 15.24 4.14 12.87
CA LEU A 150 14.57 4.44 14.14
C LEU A 150 13.41 5.41 13.93
N ARG A 151 13.61 6.51 13.17
CA ARG A 151 12.54 7.48 12.89
C ARG A 151 11.44 6.90 12.04
N ASN A 152 11.77 6.08 11.01
CA ASN A 152 10.74 5.37 10.26
C ASN A 152 9.85 4.52 11.18
N THR A 153 10.45 3.80 12.12
CA THR A 153 9.72 2.97 13.08
C THR A 153 8.85 3.79 14.02
N LEU A 154 9.37 4.90 14.56
CA LEU A 154 8.63 5.77 15.46
C LEU A 154 7.50 6.55 14.75
N ALA A 155 7.68 6.88 13.48
CA ALA A 155 6.69 7.58 12.66
C ALA A 155 5.59 6.63 12.11
N SER A 156 5.83 5.31 12.12
CA SER A 156 4.91 4.31 11.59
C SER A 156 3.56 4.37 12.29
N GLY A 157 2.48 4.57 11.53
CA GLY A 157 1.13 4.74 12.05
C GLY A 157 0.88 6.08 12.77
N VAL A 158 1.84 7.02 12.74
CA VAL A 158 1.71 8.38 13.32
C VAL A 158 1.55 9.41 12.22
N VAL A 159 2.45 9.43 11.24
CA VAL A 159 2.38 10.25 10.03
C VAL A 159 2.60 9.39 8.80
N PRO A 160 1.94 9.65 7.68
CA PRO A 160 2.16 8.92 6.44
C PRO A 160 3.60 9.07 5.95
N GLN A 161 4.22 7.96 5.56
CA GLN A 161 5.57 7.89 5.04
C GLN A 161 5.55 7.31 3.62
N ILE A 162 6.02 8.07 2.64
CA ILE A 162 6.00 7.68 1.22
C ILE A 162 7.42 7.69 0.67
N SER A 163 7.83 6.62 0.02
CA SER A 163 9.12 6.50 -0.65
C SER A 163 8.93 6.36 -2.15
N ALA A 164 9.42 7.34 -2.92
CA ALA A 164 9.51 7.28 -4.36
C ALA A 164 10.94 6.92 -4.77
N ILE A 165 11.12 5.76 -5.39
CA ILE A 165 12.40 5.26 -5.87
C ILE A 165 12.55 5.70 -7.32
N MET A 166 13.41 6.70 -7.53
CA MET A 166 13.56 7.41 -8.80
C MET A 166 14.96 7.23 -9.41
N GLY A 167 15.65 6.20 -8.95
CA GLY A 167 16.99 5.81 -9.40
C GLY A 167 17.46 4.58 -8.65
N PRO A 168 18.77 4.27 -8.66
CA PRO A 168 19.32 3.23 -7.83
C PRO A 168 18.97 3.41 -6.35
N CYS A 169 18.66 2.30 -5.68
CA CYS A 169 18.46 2.24 -4.23
C CYS A 169 19.06 0.91 -3.75
N ALA A 170 20.27 0.94 -3.23
CA ALA A 170 21.06 -0.26 -2.98
C ALA A 170 21.57 -0.34 -1.53
N GLY A 171 21.77 -1.56 -1.04
CA GLY A 171 22.32 -1.82 0.29
C GLY A 171 21.45 -1.26 1.40
N GLY A 172 22.03 -0.49 2.33
CA GLY A 172 21.30 0.12 3.44
C GLY A 172 20.14 1.03 3.03
N ALA A 173 20.19 1.59 1.81
CA ALA A 173 19.17 2.49 1.30
C ALA A 173 17.77 1.83 1.12
N VAL A 174 17.69 0.49 0.97
CA VAL A 174 16.42 -0.20 0.71
C VAL A 174 15.57 -0.40 1.96
N TYR A 175 16.17 -0.38 3.15
CA TYR A 175 15.44 -0.71 4.38
C TYR A 175 14.49 0.39 4.81
N SER A 176 14.88 1.68 4.67
CA SER A 176 13.98 2.79 4.96
C SER A 176 12.70 2.73 4.10
N PRO A 177 12.76 2.63 2.74
CA PRO A 177 11.57 2.42 1.93
C PRO A 177 10.73 1.20 2.33
N ALA A 178 11.36 0.09 2.71
CA ALA A 178 10.64 -1.12 3.13
C ALA A 178 9.86 -0.94 4.44
N ILE A 179 10.27 -0.01 5.31
CA ILE A 179 9.57 0.33 6.56
C ILE A 179 8.44 1.34 6.29
N THR A 180 8.57 2.21 5.30
CA THR A 180 7.56 3.24 4.97
C THR A 180 6.23 2.63 4.50
N ASP A 181 5.16 3.41 4.47
CA ASP A 181 3.82 2.91 4.17
C ASP A 181 3.65 2.53 2.70
N PHE A 182 4.17 3.35 1.80
CA PHE A 182 4.10 3.12 0.35
C PHE A 182 5.45 3.34 -0.33
N THR A 183 5.76 2.44 -1.26
CA THR A 183 6.93 2.51 -2.14
C THR A 183 6.45 2.58 -3.58
N LEU A 184 6.85 3.65 -4.29
CA LEU A 184 6.64 3.83 -5.71
C LEU A 184 7.96 3.61 -6.44
N MET A 185 7.95 3.03 -7.64
CA MET A 185 9.17 2.83 -8.45
C MET A 185 8.95 3.32 -9.87
N VAL A 186 9.98 3.97 -10.42
CA VAL A 186 9.99 4.39 -11.83
C VAL A 186 10.57 3.28 -12.70
N ASP A 187 9.84 2.89 -13.73
CA ASP A 187 10.25 1.81 -14.63
C ASP A 187 11.53 2.15 -15.42
N GLY A 188 12.37 1.17 -15.63
CA GLY A 188 13.61 1.27 -16.41
C GLY A 188 14.70 2.17 -15.83
N THR A 189 14.43 3.00 -14.82
CA THR A 189 15.41 3.91 -14.20
C THR A 189 15.67 3.65 -12.74
N SER A 190 14.76 2.97 -12.05
CA SER A 190 14.87 2.67 -10.62
C SER A 190 15.11 1.20 -10.34
N TYR A 191 15.92 0.93 -9.34
CA TYR A 191 16.27 -0.42 -8.90
C TYR A 191 16.38 -0.48 -7.39
N MET A 192 15.87 -1.56 -6.79
CA MET A 192 16.04 -1.86 -5.37
C MET A 192 16.66 -3.24 -5.19
N PHE A 193 17.79 -3.34 -4.48
CA PHE A 193 18.37 -4.63 -4.08
C PHE A 193 19.32 -4.46 -2.88
N ILE A 194 19.45 -5.50 -2.07
CA ILE A 194 20.41 -5.50 -0.95
C ILE A 194 21.83 -5.49 -1.51
N THR A 195 22.10 -6.36 -2.49
CA THR A 195 23.39 -6.42 -3.21
C THR A 195 23.12 -6.49 -4.71
N GLY A 196 23.94 -5.78 -5.49
CA GLY A 196 23.79 -5.74 -6.94
C GLY A 196 24.23 -7.04 -7.65
N PRO A 197 23.96 -7.15 -8.96
CA PRO A 197 24.26 -8.34 -9.77
C PRO A 197 25.71 -8.82 -9.68
N ASP A 198 26.68 -7.91 -9.63
CA ASP A 198 28.11 -8.27 -9.57
C ASP A 198 28.47 -9.04 -8.30
N VAL A 199 27.89 -8.64 -7.15
CA VAL A 199 28.09 -9.34 -5.87
C VAL A 199 27.40 -10.69 -5.90
N ILE A 200 26.18 -10.77 -6.42
CA ILE A 200 25.44 -12.03 -6.58
C ILE A 200 26.23 -13.00 -7.44
N LYS A 201 26.73 -12.56 -8.60
CA LYS A 201 27.59 -13.39 -9.47
C LYS A 201 28.82 -13.92 -8.74
N THR A 202 29.43 -13.09 -7.88
CA THR A 202 30.65 -13.49 -7.14
C THR A 202 30.34 -14.50 -6.03
N VAL A 203 29.20 -14.35 -5.32
CA VAL A 203 28.88 -15.14 -4.12
C VAL A 203 28.08 -16.40 -4.46
N THR A 204 27.03 -16.28 -5.30
CA THR A 204 26.11 -17.39 -5.62
C THR A 204 26.32 -17.95 -7.01
N GLN A 205 27.15 -17.33 -7.84
CA GLN A 205 27.40 -17.69 -9.25
C GLN A 205 26.15 -17.55 -10.16
N GLU A 206 25.14 -16.83 -9.71
CA GLU A 206 23.95 -16.52 -10.50
C GLU A 206 24.21 -15.32 -11.40
N GLU A 207 23.78 -15.39 -12.66
CA GLU A 207 23.80 -14.27 -13.60
C GLU A 207 22.40 -13.70 -13.73
N VAL A 208 22.25 -12.42 -13.39
CA VAL A 208 20.99 -11.71 -13.40
C VAL A 208 21.21 -10.25 -13.78
N SER A 209 20.30 -9.67 -14.56
CA SER A 209 20.33 -8.24 -14.87
C SER A 209 19.81 -7.41 -13.67
N LYS A 210 20.10 -6.10 -13.64
CA LYS A 210 19.56 -5.19 -12.60
C LYS A 210 18.04 -5.16 -12.63
N GLU A 211 17.44 -5.18 -13.83
CA GLU A 211 16.01 -5.15 -14.02
C GLU A 211 15.35 -6.43 -13.50
N GLU A 212 15.87 -7.59 -13.84
CA GLU A 212 15.35 -8.88 -13.38
C GLU A 212 15.52 -9.07 -11.87
N LEU A 213 16.61 -8.55 -11.28
CA LEU A 213 16.88 -8.65 -9.86
C LEU A 213 15.99 -7.75 -9.02
N GLY A 214 15.88 -6.48 -9.41
CA GLY A 214 15.28 -5.47 -8.56
C GLY A 214 14.67 -4.28 -9.31
N GLY A 215 14.28 -4.44 -10.57
CA GLY A 215 13.56 -3.43 -11.33
C GLY A 215 12.13 -3.20 -10.83
N ALA A 216 11.49 -2.16 -11.34
CA ALA A 216 10.16 -1.74 -10.91
C ALA A 216 9.12 -2.86 -11.05
N MET A 217 9.04 -3.52 -12.20
CA MET A 217 8.09 -4.62 -12.41
C MET A 217 8.39 -5.83 -11.53
N THR A 218 9.66 -6.15 -11.27
CA THR A 218 10.04 -7.25 -10.37
C THR A 218 9.50 -7.03 -8.96
N HIS A 219 9.63 -5.82 -8.43
CA HIS A 219 9.13 -5.50 -7.09
C HIS A 219 7.62 -5.28 -7.04
N ASN A 220 7.01 -4.85 -8.14
CA ASN A 220 5.54 -4.75 -8.25
C ASN A 220 4.84 -6.09 -8.47
N ALA A 221 5.48 -7.09 -9.12
CA ALA A 221 4.80 -8.33 -9.50
C ALA A 221 5.26 -9.57 -8.72
N LYS A 222 6.55 -9.64 -8.32
CA LYS A 222 7.12 -10.85 -7.71
C LYS A 222 7.31 -10.71 -6.20
N SER A 223 7.96 -9.64 -5.73
CA SER A 223 8.27 -9.48 -4.30
C SER A 223 7.20 -8.74 -3.51
N GLY A 224 6.37 -7.92 -4.16
CA GLY A 224 5.38 -7.08 -3.50
C GLY A 224 5.96 -5.93 -2.66
N VAL A 225 7.25 -5.63 -2.78
CA VAL A 225 7.91 -4.52 -2.06
C VAL A 225 7.40 -3.17 -2.57
N ALA A 226 7.25 -3.02 -3.89
CA ALA A 226 6.68 -1.82 -4.48
C ALA A 226 5.15 -1.90 -4.56
N HIS A 227 4.52 -0.77 -4.30
CA HIS A 227 3.07 -0.62 -4.30
C HIS A 227 2.56 -0.05 -5.63
N PHE A 228 3.38 0.78 -6.29
CA PHE A 228 3.05 1.43 -7.55
C PHE A 228 4.25 1.43 -8.49
N MET A 229 3.97 1.39 -9.78
CA MET A 229 4.94 1.55 -10.85
C MET A 229 4.53 2.74 -11.71
N ALA A 230 5.48 3.63 -11.99
CA ALA A 230 5.30 4.79 -12.85
C ALA A 230 6.22 4.68 -14.08
N HIS A 231 5.81 5.24 -15.20
CA HIS A 231 6.61 5.23 -16.43
C HIS A 231 7.76 6.22 -16.41
N ASP A 232 7.60 7.34 -15.67
CA ASP A 232 8.63 8.38 -15.52
C ASP A 232 8.54 9.10 -14.16
N ASP A 233 9.48 10.02 -13.93
CA ASP A 233 9.56 10.82 -12.70
C ASP A 233 8.29 11.66 -12.50
N ALA A 234 7.71 12.24 -13.55
CA ALA A 234 6.55 13.11 -13.46
C ALA A 234 5.28 12.34 -13.04
N GLU A 235 5.05 11.17 -13.64
CA GLU A 235 3.95 10.30 -13.26
C GLU A 235 4.11 9.81 -11.82
N CYS A 236 5.32 9.40 -11.42
CA CYS A 236 5.61 8.97 -10.05
C CYS A 236 5.25 10.05 -9.04
N LEU A 237 5.65 11.30 -9.27
CA LEU A 237 5.35 12.43 -8.40
C LEU A 237 3.85 12.78 -8.40
N SER A 238 3.19 12.65 -9.54
CA SER A 238 1.73 12.81 -9.65
C SER A 238 0.99 11.77 -8.84
N MET A 239 1.42 10.50 -8.88
CA MET A 239 0.86 9.42 -8.06
C MET A 239 1.07 9.66 -6.55
N VAL A 240 2.21 10.25 -6.14
CA VAL A 240 2.42 10.66 -4.74
C VAL A 240 1.42 11.73 -4.31
N ARG A 241 1.19 12.74 -5.14
CA ARG A 241 0.18 13.78 -4.88
C ARG A 241 -1.22 13.18 -4.77
N GLU A 242 -1.55 12.28 -5.68
CA GLU A 242 -2.85 11.61 -5.70
C GLU A 242 -3.05 10.72 -4.47
N LEU A 243 -2.07 9.89 -4.09
CA LEU A 243 -2.11 9.07 -2.88
C LEU A 243 -2.41 9.92 -1.65
N LEU A 244 -1.74 11.06 -1.50
CA LEU A 244 -1.97 11.98 -0.38
C LEU A 244 -3.39 12.57 -0.38
N SER A 245 -4.08 12.62 -1.51
CA SER A 245 -5.46 13.08 -1.57
C SER A 245 -6.46 12.13 -0.87
N PHE A 246 -6.07 10.89 -0.63
CA PHE A 246 -6.89 9.90 0.09
C PHE A 246 -6.53 9.77 1.57
N VAL A 247 -5.35 10.26 1.97
CA VAL A 247 -4.75 10.01 3.29
C VAL A 247 -4.73 11.28 4.12
N PRO A 248 -5.02 11.26 5.44
CA PRO A 248 -4.92 12.44 6.30
C PRO A 248 -3.45 12.84 6.51
N SER A 249 -3.22 13.99 7.14
CA SER A 249 -1.86 14.44 7.46
C SER A 249 -1.21 13.61 8.57
N ASN A 250 -2.01 13.06 9.47
CA ASN A 250 -1.56 12.26 10.60
C ASN A 250 -2.69 11.37 11.15
N ASN A 251 -2.40 10.54 12.12
CA ASN A 251 -3.33 9.58 12.72
C ASN A 251 -4.43 10.20 13.61
N LEU A 252 -4.39 11.50 13.87
CA LEU A 252 -5.40 12.21 14.67
C LEU A 252 -6.46 12.89 13.79
N GLU A 253 -6.20 13.01 12.50
CA GLU A 253 -7.07 13.65 11.53
C GLU A 253 -7.90 12.62 10.75
N ASP A 254 -9.05 13.05 10.26
CA ASP A 254 -9.84 12.27 9.30
C ASP A 254 -9.31 12.47 7.87
N PRO A 255 -9.49 11.48 6.97
CA PRO A 255 -9.12 11.62 5.56
C PRO A 255 -9.82 12.81 4.88
N PRO A 256 -9.15 13.51 3.94
CA PRO A 256 -9.68 14.70 3.31
C PRO A 256 -10.88 14.37 2.41
N ARG A 257 -12.01 15.03 2.63
CA ARG A 257 -13.19 14.90 1.77
C ARG A 257 -13.06 15.79 0.54
N ARG A 258 -13.68 15.36 -0.56
CA ARG A 258 -13.88 16.13 -1.78
C ARG A 258 -15.37 16.30 -2.05
N ASP A 259 -15.73 17.38 -2.73
CA ASP A 259 -17.09 17.53 -3.25
C ASP A 259 -17.38 16.42 -4.27
N CYS A 260 -18.57 15.88 -4.24
CA CYS A 260 -19.00 14.79 -5.11
C CYS A 260 -20.29 15.15 -5.82
N ALA A 261 -20.30 15.11 -7.13
CA ALA A 261 -21.49 15.35 -7.95
C ALA A 261 -22.23 14.04 -8.30
N ASP A 262 -21.60 12.88 -8.06
CA ASP A 262 -22.20 11.57 -8.34
C ASP A 262 -23.33 11.27 -7.34
N PRO A 263 -24.58 11.04 -7.79
CA PRO A 263 -25.72 10.89 -6.90
C PRO A 263 -25.56 9.75 -5.88
N VAL A 264 -25.93 10.03 -4.64
CA VAL A 264 -25.90 9.05 -3.54
C VAL A 264 -26.76 7.81 -3.83
N ASP A 265 -27.89 8.02 -4.47
CA ASP A 265 -28.89 6.99 -4.81
C ASP A 265 -28.72 6.41 -6.22
N ARG A 266 -27.60 6.70 -6.90
CA ARG A 266 -27.28 6.11 -8.19
C ARG A 266 -27.31 4.58 -8.08
N ALA A 267 -28.19 3.96 -8.85
CA ALA A 267 -28.35 2.52 -8.93
C ALA A 267 -27.85 2.02 -10.29
N ASP A 268 -26.95 1.06 -10.29
CA ASP A 268 -26.43 0.45 -11.52
C ASP A 268 -27.07 -0.93 -11.73
N ALA A 269 -27.95 -1.02 -12.72
CA ALA A 269 -28.64 -2.26 -13.06
C ALA A 269 -27.70 -3.35 -13.62
N ALA A 270 -26.48 -3.01 -14.05
CA ALA A 270 -25.49 -3.98 -14.49
C ALA A 270 -25.05 -4.89 -13.33
N LEU A 271 -25.05 -4.39 -12.10
CA LEU A 271 -24.70 -5.18 -10.91
C LEU A 271 -25.64 -6.38 -10.70
N ASP A 272 -26.90 -6.29 -11.06
CA ASP A 272 -27.85 -7.39 -10.90
C ASP A 272 -27.54 -8.61 -11.80
N LYS A 273 -26.68 -8.42 -12.79
CA LYS A 273 -26.26 -9.45 -13.75
C LYS A 273 -24.76 -9.76 -13.70
N LEU A 274 -24.01 -9.07 -12.81
CA LEU A 274 -22.55 -9.18 -12.75
C LEU A 274 -22.11 -10.57 -12.29
N VAL A 275 -22.76 -11.12 -11.27
CA VAL A 275 -22.43 -12.44 -10.74
C VAL A 275 -23.10 -13.52 -11.59
N PRO A 276 -22.31 -14.41 -12.25
CA PRO A 276 -22.86 -15.50 -13.03
C PRO A 276 -23.69 -16.47 -12.19
N ALA A 277 -24.75 -17.04 -12.78
CA ALA A 277 -25.58 -18.04 -12.11
C ALA A 277 -24.80 -19.32 -11.78
N GLU A 278 -23.83 -19.67 -12.63
CA GLU A 278 -22.95 -20.81 -12.40
C GLU A 278 -21.81 -20.41 -11.45
N SER A 279 -21.74 -21.06 -10.30
CA SER A 279 -20.80 -20.71 -9.23
C SER A 279 -19.33 -20.87 -9.60
N ASN A 280 -19.01 -21.60 -10.65
CA ASN A 280 -17.64 -21.83 -11.17
C ASN A 280 -17.21 -20.82 -12.24
N LYS A 281 -18.13 -19.98 -12.77
CA LYS A 281 -17.76 -18.94 -13.74
C LYS A 281 -17.15 -17.74 -13.02
N PRO A 282 -15.97 -17.28 -13.49
CA PRO A 282 -15.35 -16.07 -12.92
C PRO A 282 -16.07 -14.82 -13.41
N TYR A 283 -15.91 -13.73 -12.66
CA TYR A 283 -16.20 -12.35 -13.05
C TYR A 283 -15.13 -11.44 -12.44
N ASP A 284 -15.00 -10.22 -12.93
CA ASP A 284 -14.07 -9.25 -12.38
C ASP A 284 -14.74 -8.46 -11.25
N ILE A 285 -14.19 -8.53 -10.04
CA ILE A 285 -14.73 -7.78 -8.89
C ILE A 285 -14.55 -6.26 -9.06
N LYS A 286 -13.61 -5.83 -9.90
CA LYS A 286 -13.41 -4.41 -10.20
C LYS A 286 -14.63 -3.79 -10.87
N ASP A 287 -15.42 -4.56 -11.61
CA ASP A 287 -16.68 -4.09 -12.18
C ASP A 287 -17.70 -3.74 -11.07
N ALA A 288 -17.74 -4.54 -9.99
CA ALA A 288 -18.56 -4.20 -8.83
C ALA A 288 -18.05 -2.94 -8.11
N ILE A 289 -16.74 -2.86 -7.91
CA ILE A 289 -16.10 -1.72 -7.23
C ILE A 289 -16.38 -0.43 -8.01
N THR A 290 -16.06 -0.38 -9.29
CA THR A 290 -16.22 0.82 -10.14
C THR A 290 -17.68 1.25 -10.29
N ALA A 291 -18.61 0.31 -10.31
CA ALA A 291 -20.04 0.61 -10.37
C ALA A 291 -20.59 1.31 -9.11
N VAL A 292 -19.95 1.14 -7.94
CA VAL A 292 -20.48 1.68 -6.67
C VAL A 292 -19.76 2.91 -6.16
N ILE A 293 -18.49 3.12 -6.54
CA ILE A 293 -17.67 4.24 -6.07
C ILE A 293 -17.95 5.53 -6.85
N ASP A 294 -17.51 6.67 -6.32
CA ASP A 294 -17.66 7.96 -6.97
C ASP A 294 -16.93 7.99 -8.32
N ASP A 295 -17.63 8.42 -9.37
CA ASP A 295 -17.13 8.58 -10.74
C ASP A 295 -16.45 7.31 -11.31
N GLY A 296 -16.62 6.15 -10.68
CA GLY A 296 -15.97 4.89 -11.04
C GLY A 296 -14.45 4.90 -10.87
N TYR A 297 -13.91 5.87 -10.12
CA TYR A 297 -12.47 6.04 -9.99
C TYR A 297 -11.87 5.24 -8.83
N PHE A 298 -11.06 4.25 -9.16
CA PHE A 298 -10.38 3.36 -8.21
C PHE A 298 -8.86 3.50 -8.29
N PHE A 299 -8.22 3.93 -7.20
CA PHE A 299 -6.77 4.02 -7.09
C PHE A 299 -6.21 2.72 -6.51
N GLU A 300 -5.96 1.74 -7.39
CA GLU A 300 -5.53 0.39 -7.01
C GLU A 300 -4.10 0.37 -6.48
N VAL A 301 -3.87 -0.34 -5.38
CA VAL A 301 -2.55 -0.54 -4.75
C VAL A 301 -2.07 -1.95 -5.05
N GLN A 302 -0.80 -2.10 -5.44
CA GLN A 302 -0.20 -3.40 -5.79
C GLN A 302 -0.98 -4.19 -6.85
N GLU A 303 -1.41 -3.52 -7.93
CA GLU A 303 -2.20 -4.12 -9.01
C GLU A 303 -1.56 -5.40 -9.59
N HIS A 304 -0.23 -5.45 -9.66
CA HIS A 304 0.49 -6.56 -10.28
C HIS A 304 0.83 -7.70 -9.32
N TYR A 305 0.70 -7.49 -8.00
CA TYR A 305 1.04 -8.47 -6.96
C TYR A 305 -0.21 -9.12 -6.37
N ALA A 306 -0.16 -10.43 -6.12
CA ALA A 306 -1.25 -11.19 -5.50
C ALA A 306 -2.63 -10.80 -6.04
N LYS A 307 -2.85 -10.99 -7.34
CA LYS A 307 -4.04 -10.52 -8.09
C LYS A 307 -5.36 -11.15 -7.64
N ASN A 308 -5.31 -12.22 -6.85
CA ASN A 308 -6.46 -12.88 -6.21
C ASN A 308 -7.11 -12.04 -5.09
N ILE A 309 -6.46 -10.96 -4.65
CA ILE A 309 -7.04 -9.91 -3.81
C ILE A 309 -6.77 -8.53 -4.42
N VAL A 310 -7.79 -7.69 -4.46
CA VAL A 310 -7.73 -6.29 -4.92
C VAL A 310 -7.77 -5.40 -3.69
N ILE A 311 -6.85 -4.44 -3.62
CA ILE A 311 -6.83 -3.40 -2.59
C ILE A 311 -6.61 -2.04 -3.24
N GLY A 312 -7.16 -1.00 -2.65
CA GLY A 312 -6.98 0.36 -3.18
C GLY A 312 -7.86 1.38 -2.48
N PHE A 313 -7.71 2.62 -2.91
CA PHE A 313 -8.48 3.75 -2.40
C PHE A 313 -9.56 4.15 -3.39
N ALA A 314 -10.70 4.55 -2.84
CA ALA A 314 -11.83 5.09 -3.59
C ALA A 314 -12.51 6.19 -2.78
N ARG A 315 -13.59 6.75 -3.34
CA ARG A 315 -14.47 7.65 -2.60
C ARG A 315 -15.92 7.20 -2.68
N LEU A 316 -16.65 7.45 -1.61
CA LEU A 316 -18.09 7.28 -1.52
C LEU A 316 -18.69 8.56 -0.95
N ASN A 317 -19.46 9.30 -1.75
CA ASN A 317 -19.98 10.62 -1.45
C ASN A 317 -18.87 11.58 -0.97
N GLY A 318 -17.78 11.62 -1.73
CA GLY A 318 -16.59 12.44 -1.46
C GLY A 318 -15.69 11.93 -0.32
N ARG A 319 -16.10 10.94 0.46
CA ARG A 319 -15.34 10.40 1.59
C ARG A 319 -14.36 9.32 1.12
N PRO A 320 -13.05 9.44 1.41
CA PRO A 320 -12.10 8.38 1.13
C PRO A 320 -12.42 7.10 1.89
N VAL A 321 -12.26 5.97 1.21
CA VAL A 321 -12.41 4.62 1.76
C VAL A 321 -11.30 3.72 1.23
N GLY A 322 -10.87 2.75 2.03
CA GLY A 322 -10.04 1.63 1.60
C GLY A 322 -10.93 0.47 1.16
N VAL A 323 -10.68 -0.05 -0.02
CA VAL A 323 -11.40 -1.22 -0.56
C VAL A 323 -10.50 -2.43 -0.46
N VAL A 324 -11.05 -3.56 0.02
CA VAL A 324 -10.41 -4.88 0.03
C VAL A 324 -11.38 -5.88 -0.58
N ALA A 325 -11.01 -6.53 -1.67
CA ALA A 325 -11.93 -7.41 -2.39
C ALA A 325 -11.26 -8.70 -2.86
N ASN A 326 -11.94 -9.84 -2.74
CA ASN A 326 -11.50 -11.06 -3.40
C ASN A 326 -11.72 -10.93 -4.90
N GLN A 327 -10.76 -11.40 -5.73
CA GLN A 327 -10.85 -11.33 -7.17
C GLN A 327 -11.14 -12.71 -7.78
N PRO A 328 -12.40 -13.03 -8.10
CA PRO A 328 -12.78 -14.34 -8.64
C PRO A 328 -12.12 -14.69 -9.98
N ALA A 329 -11.69 -13.68 -10.75
CA ALA A 329 -11.00 -13.88 -12.02
C ALA A 329 -9.58 -14.46 -11.84
N PHE A 330 -9.00 -14.36 -10.64
CA PHE A 330 -7.67 -14.89 -10.33
C PHE A 330 -7.75 -15.88 -9.17
N LEU A 331 -7.31 -17.12 -9.40
CA LEU A 331 -7.33 -18.20 -8.41
C LEU A 331 -8.71 -18.33 -7.71
N ALA A 332 -9.81 -18.04 -8.42
CA ALA A 332 -11.17 -18.03 -7.89
C ALA A 332 -11.37 -17.18 -6.60
N GLY A 333 -10.51 -16.20 -6.35
CA GLY A 333 -10.56 -15.35 -5.15
C GLY A 333 -10.08 -16.02 -3.86
N VAL A 334 -9.42 -17.19 -3.90
CA VAL A 334 -8.88 -17.85 -2.69
C VAL A 334 -7.85 -16.96 -2.01
N LEU A 335 -7.71 -17.12 -0.69
CA LEU A 335 -6.63 -16.49 0.06
C LEU A 335 -5.39 -17.39 0.06
N ASP A 336 -4.25 -16.87 -0.36
CA ASP A 336 -2.93 -17.49 -0.28
C ASP A 336 -2.00 -16.64 0.61
N ILE A 337 -0.74 -17.05 0.74
CA ILE A 337 0.25 -16.33 1.54
C ILE A 337 0.38 -14.87 1.08
N ALA A 338 0.54 -14.66 -0.22
CA ALA A 338 0.78 -13.32 -0.77
C ALA A 338 -0.42 -12.38 -0.61
N SER A 339 -1.62 -12.85 -0.91
CA SER A 339 -2.85 -12.08 -0.74
C SER A 339 -3.16 -11.78 0.73
N SER A 340 -2.86 -12.70 1.63
CA SER A 340 -3.02 -12.50 3.08
C SER A 340 -2.10 -11.39 3.61
N ILE A 341 -0.84 -11.36 3.17
CA ILE A 341 0.13 -10.32 3.53
C ILE A 341 -0.28 -8.96 2.94
N LYS A 342 -0.62 -8.93 1.64
CA LYS A 342 -1.08 -7.73 0.92
C LYS A 342 -2.28 -7.10 1.61
N GLY A 343 -3.34 -7.88 1.85
CA GLY A 343 -4.55 -7.41 2.51
C GLY A 343 -4.30 -6.94 3.94
N ALA A 344 -3.54 -7.70 4.73
CA ALA A 344 -3.27 -7.37 6.13
C ALA A 344 -2.53 -6.03 6.29
N ARG A 345 -1.52 -5.78 5.47
CA ARG A 345 -0.77 -4.52 5.51
C ARG A 345 -1.65 -3.32 5.14
N PHE A 346 -2.48 -3.45 4.11
CA PHE A 346 -3.39 -2.39 3.68
C PHE A 346 -4.47 -2.09 4.72
N VAL A 347 -5.08 -3.11 5.30
CA VAL A 347 -6.07 -2.95 6.39
C VAL A 347 -5.46 -2.21 7.59
N ARG A 348 -4.24 -2.57 8.00
CA ARG A 348 -3.55 -1.89 9.10
C ARG A 348 -3.24 -0.44 8.77
N PHE A 349 -2.81 -0.15 7.54
CA PHE A 349 -2.61 1.23 7.08
C PHE A 349 -3.90 2.05 7.19
N CYS A 350 -5.00 1.53 6.65
CA CYS A 350 -6.29 2.21 6.72
C CYS A 350 -6.72 2.48 8.17
N ASP A 351 -6.54 1.50 9.07
CA ASP A 351 -6.86 1.67 10.48
C ASP A 351 -5.99 2.72 11.17
N CYS A 352 -4.67 2.75 10.89
CA CYS A 352 -3.77 3.77 11.44
C CYS A 352 -4.18 5.19 11.05
N PHE A 353 -4.75 5.38 9.87
CA PHE A 353 -5.04 6.70 9.32
C PHE A 353 -6.54 6.98 9.15
N ASN A 354 -7.38 6.37 9.97
CA ASN A 354 -8.82 6.65 10.07
C ASN A 354 -9.60 6.49 8.76
N ILE A 355 -9.12 5.63 7.84
CA ILE A 355 -9.75 5.37 6.55
C ILE A 355 -10.74 4.22 6.70
N PRO A 356 -12.05 4.43 6.50
CA PRO A 356 -13.05 3.36 6.56
C PRO A 356 -12.77 2.26 5.55
N LEU A 357 -13.09 1.02 5.90
CA LEU A 357 -12.86 -0.17 5.07
C LEU A 357 -14.16 -0.68 4.46
N ILE A 358 -14.15 -0.88 3.15
CA ILE A 358 -15.21 -1.55 2.40
C ILE A 358 -14.65 -2.89 1.90
N THR A 359 -15.28 -3.98 2.26
CA THR A 359 -14.88 -5.33 1.85
C THR A 359 -15.90 -5.90 0.87
N PHE A 360 -15.45 -6.38 -0.30
CA PHE A 360 -16.25 -7.21 -1.20
C PHE A 360 -15.75 -8.65 -1.08
N GLU A 361 -16.65 -9.54 -0.68
CA GLU A 361 -16.30 -10.92 -0.39
C GLU A 361 -16.86 -11.89 -1.42
N ASP A 362 -15.95 -12.61 -2.09
CA ASP A 362 -16.22 -13.81 -2.88
C ASP A 362 -15.04 -14.75 -2.71
N VAL A 363 -15.03 -15.51 -1.61
CA VAL A 363 -13.88 -16.34 -1.20
C VAL A 363 -14.29 -17.79 -0.95
N PRO A 364 -13.74 -18.75 -1.72
CA PRO A 364 -14.02 -20.19 -1.51
C PRO A 364 -13.22 -20.80 -0.36
N GLY A 365 -12.23 -20.09 0.19
CA GLY A 365 -11.37 -20.57 1.26
C GLY A 365 -9.93 -20.08 1.15
N PHE A 366 -9.05 -20.68 1.96
CA PHE A 366 -7.60 -20.57 1.80
C PHE A 366 -7.10 -21.58 0.76
N LEU A 367 -6.04 -21.20 0.02
CA LEU A 367 -5.46 -22.06 -1.02
C LEU A 367 -4.84 -23.31 -0.38
N PRO A 368 -5.34 -24.51 -0.72
CA PRO A 368 -4.75 -25.75 -0.22
C PRO A 368 -3.46 -26.08 -0.99
N GLY A 369 -2.59 -26.85 -0.36
CA GLY A 369 -1.42 -27.42 -1.02
C GLY A 369 -0.15 -27.39 -0.17
N VAL A 370 0.75 -28.32 -0.43
CA VAL A 370 1.99 -28.51 0.35
C VAL A 370 2.84 -27.25 0.39
N ASN A 371 2.96 -26.53 -0.73
CA ASN A 371 3.75 -25.28 -0.79
C ASN A 371 3.15 -24.17 0.09
N GLN A 372 1.83 -24.08 0.18
CA GLN A 372 1.15 -23.12 1.05
C GLN A 372 1.33 -23.51 2.54
N GLU A 373 1.13 -24.78 2.87
CA GLU A 373 1.31 -25.26 4.25
C GLU A 373 2.76 -25.10 4.73
N HIS A 374 3.73 -25.53 3.93
CA HIS A 374 5.16 -25.39 4.26
C HIS A 374 5.64 -23.93 4.19
N GLY A 375 5.02 -23.11 3.36
CA GLY A 375 5.27 -21.67 3.29
C GLY A 375 4.64 -20.87 4.43
N GLY A 376 3.85 -21.52 5.31
CA GLY A 376 3.27 -20.89 6.51
C GLY A 376 1.94 -20.16 6.28
N ILE A 377 1.07 -20.69 5.39
CA ILE A 377 -0.26 -20.12 5.15
C ILE A 377 -1.05 -19.87 6.43
N ILE A 378 -0.90 -20.73 7.45
CA ILE A 378 -1.59 -20.57 8.75
C ILE A 378 -1.17 -19.25 9.43
N VAL A 379 0.13 -18.97 9.49
CA VAL A 379 0.66 -17.72 10.09
C VAL A 379 0.29 -16.51 9.23
N HIS A 380 0.45 -16.62 7.92
CA HIS A 380 0.17 -15.50 7.02
C HIS A 380 -1.33 -15.19 6.90
N GLY A 381 -2.18 -16.23 6.87
CA GLY A 381 -3.64 -16.06 6.95
C GLY A 381 -4.09 -15.42 8.26
N ALA A 382 -3.43 -15.79 9.38
CA ALA A 382 -3.67 -15.18 10.67
C ALA A 382 -3.32 -13.68 10.72
N LYS A 383 -2.40 -13.18 9.89
CA LYS A 383 -2.11 -11.73 9.77
C LYS A 383 -3.33 -10.95 9.28
N LEU A 384 -4.02 -11.46 8.26
CA LEU A 384 -5.21 -10.81 7.72
C LEU A 384 -6.37 -10.83 8.72
N LEU A 385 -6.59 -11.97 9.37
CA LEU A 385 -7.55 -12.11 10.47
C LEU A 385 -7.26 -11.08 11.58
N TYR A 386 -6.00 -11.03 12.02
CA TYR A 386 -5.56 -10.11 13.07
C TYR A 386 -5.81 -8.65 12.68
N ALA A 387 -5.43 -8.27 11.46
CA ALA A 387 -5.59 -6.91 10.96
C ALA A 387 -7.05 -6.46 10.97
N PHE A 388 -7.97 -7.26 10.45
CA PHE A 388 -9.40 -6.93 10.47
C PHE A 388 -10.00 -6.94 11.88
N ALA A 389 -9.59 -7.87 12.74
CA ALA A 389 -10.08 -7.96 14.12
C ALA A 389 -9.58 -6.79 14.98
N GLU A 390 -8.35 -6.33 14.76
CA GLU A 390 -7.74 -5.20 15.49
C GLU A 390 -8.27 -3.85 15.01
N ALA A 391 -8.64 -3.72 13.74
CA ALA A 391 -9.06 -2.46 13.14
C ALA A 391 -10.30 -1.87 13.82
N THR A 392 -10.20 -0.58 14.15
CA THR A 392 -11.20 0.21 14.86
C THR A 392 -12.02 1.15 13.97
N VAL A 393 -11.55 1.39 12.75
CA VAL A 393 -12.28 2.17 11.74
C VAL A 393 -13.62 1.54 11.36
N PRO A 394 -14.56 2.28 10.77
CA PRO A 394 -15.76 1.70 10.16
C PRO A 394 -15.40 0.58 9.18
N LYS A 395 -16.05 -0.58 9.34
CA LYS A 395 -15.87 -1.76 8.49
C LYS A 395 -17.21 -2.21 7.95
N ILE A 396 -17.37 -2.18 6.63
CA ILE A 396 -18.60 -2.56 5.94
C ILE A 396 -18.27 -3.65 4.94
N THR A 397 -18.97 -4.78 5.00
CA THR A 397 -18.74 -5.92 4.12
C THR A 397 -19.95 -6.17 3.22
N VAL A 398 -19.70 -6.47 1.96
CA VAL A 398 -20.70 -6.92 0.98
C VAL A 398 -20.29 -8.30 0.48
N ILE A 399 -21.05 -9.32 0.85
CA ILE A 399 -20.84 -10.70 0.37
C ILE A 399 -21.53 -10.82 -0.98
N THR A 400 -20.75 -10.93 -2.05
CA THR A 400 -21.29 -10.97 -3.43
C THR A 400 -21.66 -12.37 -3.88
N ARG A 401 -20.84 -13.38 -3.48
CA ARG A 401 -21.10 -14.78 -3.82
C ARG A 401 -20.58 -15.73 -2.72
N LYS A 402 -19.41 -16.34 -2.88
CA LYS A 402 -18.89 -17.33 -1.94
C LYS A 402 -18.35 -16.68 -0.66
N ALA A 403 -18.65 -17.28 0.47
CA ALA A 403 -18.10 -16.95 1.77
C ALA A 403 -17.96 -18.23 2.58
N TYR A 404 -16.85 -18.97 2.37
CA TYR A 404 -16.69 -20.32 2.90
C TYR A 404 -15.62 -20.44 3.98
N GLY A 405 -15.96 -21.18 5.02
CA GLY A 405 -15.06 -21.64 6.06
C GLY A 405 -14.38 -20.51 6.83
N GLY A 406 -13.09 -20.72 7.18
CA GLY A 406 -12.32 -19.70 7.90
C GLY A 406 -12.11 -18.40 7.12
N ALA A 407 -12.11 -18.45 5.80
CA ALA A 407 -11.94 -17.27 4.95
C ALA A 407 -13.14 -16.32 5.08
N TYR A 408 -14.39 -16.83 5.20
CA TYR A 408 -15.56 -16.01 5.56
C TYR A 408 -15.30 -15.21 6.84
N CYS A 409 -14.76 -15.87 7.88
CA CYS A 409 -14.47 -15.17 9.13
C CYS A 409 -13.44 -14.05 8.93
N VAL A 410 -12.38 -14.35 8.14
CA VAL A 410 -11.22 -13.45 7.95
C VAL A 410 -11.58 -12.19 7.16
N MET A 411 -12.47 -12.30 6.16
CA MET A 411 -12.84 -11.19 5.28
C MET A 411 -13.85 -10.21 5.91
N ALA A 412 -13.51 -9.72 7.09
CA ALA A 412 -14.31 -8.75 7.85
C ALA A 412 -15.75 -9.22 8.14
N SER A 413 -15.88 -10.43 8.67
CA SER A 413 -17.19 -10.91 9.12
C SER A 413 -17.70 -10.13 10.34
N LYS A 414 -19.02 -10.20 10.56
CA LYS A 414 -19.68 -9.66 11.75
C LYS A 414 -19.04 -10.15 13.06
N HIS A 415 -18.56 -11.41 13.06
CA HIS A 415 -17.98 -12.08 14.22
C HIS A 415 -16.62 -11.50 14.66
N ILE A 416 -15.89 -10.84 13.74
CA ILE A 416 -14.61 -10.17 14.05
C ILE A 416 -14.72 -8.64 14.01
N ARG A 417 -15.85 -8.11 14.50
CA ARG A 417 -16.12 -6.68 14.69
C ARG A 417 -16.38 -5.88 13.40
N ALA A 418 -16.83 -6.49 12.29
CA ALA A 418 -17.38 -5.68 11.22
C ALA A 418 -18.69 -5.01 11.69
N ASP A 419 -18.86 -3.74 11.33
CA ASP A 419 -19.99 -2.94 11.81
C ASP A 419 -21.27 -3.27 11.05
N VAL A 420 -21.17 -3.38 9.71
CA VAL A 420 -22.31 -3.69 8.84
C VAL A 420 -21.90 -4.74 7.82
N ASN A 421 -22.70 -5.80 7.71
CA ASN A 421 -22.52 -6.85 6.74
C ASN A 421 -23.76 -7.00 5.87
N TYR A 422 -23.62 -6.73 4.58
CA TYR A 422 -24.63 -6.97 3.56
C TYR A 422 -24.32 -8.24 2.77
N ALA A 423 -25.34 -8.85 2.21
CA ALA A 423 -25.17 -9.93 1.24
C ALA A 423 -26.04 -9.67 0.00
N TRP A 424 -25.56 -10.04 -1.16
CA TRP A 424 -26.39 -10.13 -2.35
C TRP A 424 -27.21 -11.43 -2.33
N PRO A 425 -28.33 -11.55 -3.06
CA PRO A 425 -29.09 -12.80 -3.14
C PRO A 425 -28.28 -13.98 -3.69
N THR A 426 -27.19 -13.71 -4.39
CA THR A 426 -26.24 -14.68 -4.94
C THR A 426 -25.24 -15.21 -3.91
N ALA A 427 -25.26 -14.71 -2.67
CA ALA A 427 -24.31 -15.10 -1.63
C ALA A 427 -24.52 -16.54 -1.18
N GLU A 428 -23.42 -17.26 -1.02
CA GLU A 428 -23.36 -18.62 -0.50
C GLU A 428 -22.48 -18.62 0.77
N ILE A 429 -23.11 -18.62 1.95
CA ILE A 429 -22.40 -18.53 3.24
C ILE A 429 -22.47 -19.89 3.92
N ALA A 430 -21.33 -20.60 4.03
CA ALA A 430 -21.28 -21.95 4.56
C ALA A 430 -19.88 -22.33 5.12
N VAL A 431 -19.83 -23.43 5.85
CA VAL A 431 -18.55 -24.00 6.35
C VAL A 431 -17.65 -24.43 5.20
N MET A 432 -18.23 -24.95 4.11
CA MET A 432 -17.52 -25.34 2.89
C MET A 432 -18.50 -25.36 1.71
N GLY A 433 -17.97 -25.41 0.49
CA GLY A 433 -18.80 -25.49 -0.71
C GLY A 433 -19.70 -26.73 -0.72
N PRO A 434 -20.90 -26.63 -1.32
CA PRO A 434 -21.90 -27.71 -1.33
C PRO A 434 -21.37 -29.06 -1.82
N GLU A 435 -20.51 -29.04 -2.84
CA GLU A 435 -19.91 -30.25 -3.43
C GLU A 435 -19.10 -31.04 -2.41
N GLY A 436 -18.22 -30.37 -1.65
CA GLY A 436 -17.41 -31.00 -0.62
C GLY A 436 -18.21 -31.40 0.61
N ALA A 437 -19.16 -30.57 1.01
CA ALA A 437 -20.03 -30.85 2.16
C ALA A 437 -20.85 -32.14 1.93
N VAL A 438 -21.44 -32.29 0.75
CA VAL A 438 -22.25 -33.46 0.37
C VAL A 438 -21.42 -34.73 0.36
N ASP A 439 -20.20 -34.71 -0.16
CA ASP A 439 -19.31 -35.86 -0.18
C ASP A 439 -18.94 -36.37 1.24
N ILE A 440 -18.95 -35.46 2.23
CA ILE A 440 -18.68 -35.81 3.63
C ILE A 440 -19.96 -36.24 4.35
N VAL A 441 -20.99 -35.43 4.33
CA VAL A 441 -22.21 -35.59 5.14
C VAL A 441 -23.05 -36.75 4.65
N TYR A 442 -23.20 -36.90 3.33
CA TYR A 442 -24.04 -37.91 2.70
C TYR A 442 -23.27 -39.11 2.15
N LYS A 443 -21.98 -39.29 2.50
CA LYS A 443 -21.12 -40.35 1.99
C LYS A 443 -21.80 -41.73 2.01
N ARG A 444 -22.41 -42.11 3.17
CA ARG A 444 -23.06 -43.41 3.35
C ARG A 444 -24.29 -43.61 2.48
N GLU A 445 -25.03 -42.55 2.19
CA GLU A 445 -26.20 -42.55 1.31
C GLU A 445 -25.77 -42.66 -0.15
N LEU A 446 -24.75 -41.88 -0.55
CA LEU A 446 -24.22 -41.90 -1.91
C LEU A 446 -23.58 -43.26 -2.26
N ASP A 447 -22.92 -43.90 -1.30
CA ASP A 447 -22.31 -45.23 -1.50
C ASP A 447 -23.36 -46.36 -1.70
N LYS A 448 -24.62 -46.11 -1.31
CA LYS A 448 -25.74 -47.05 -1.49
C LYS A 448 -26.65 -46.72 -2.68
N ALA A 449 -26.43 -45.57 -3.32
CA ALA A 449 -27.26 -45.12 -4.42
C ALA A 449 -27.01 -45.93 -5.71
N GLY A 450 -28.08 -46.24 -6.42
CA GLY A 450 -27.98 -46.98 -7.70
C GLY A 450 -27.30 -46.19 -8.79
N ASP A 451 -27.56 -44.86 -8.85
CA ASP A 451 -26.80 -43.89 -9.65
C ASP A 451 -26.21 -42.82 -8.71
N ARG A 452 -24.94 -42.99 -8.40
CA ARG A 452 -24.23 -42.09 -7.46
C ARG A 452 -24.15 -40.64 -7.97
N ALA A 453 -24.00 -40.42 -9.29
CA ALA A 453 -23.84 -39.10 -9.86
C ALA A 453 -25.14 -38.30 -9.75
N VAL A 454 -26.26 -38.90 -10.11
CA VAL A 454 -27.59 -38.28 -10.00
C VAL A 454 -27.95 -38.03 -8.53
N ALA A 455 -27.75 -39.00 -7.66
CA ALA A 455 -27.99 -38.85 -6.22
C ALA A 455 -27.13 -37.72 -5.61
N ARG A 456 -25.85 -37.64 -5.99
CA ARG A 456 -24.92 -36.60 -5.55
C ARG A 456 -25.40 -35.23 -5.97
N GLN A 457 -25.78 -35.06 -7.25
CA GLN A 457 -26.26 -33.76 -7.74
C GLN A 457 -27.52 -33.32 -7.00
N GLY A 458 -28.49 -34.22 -6.81
CA GLY A 458 -29.68 -33.90 -6.02
C GLY A 458 -29.40 -33.48 -4.60
N LYS A 459 -28.39 -34.10 -3.95
CA LYS A 459 -27.95 -33.70 -2.60
C LYS A 459 -27.21 -32.36 -2.58
N ILE A 460 -26.46 -32.03 -3.62
CA ILE A 460 -25.81 -30.72 -3.78
C ILE A 460 -26.86 -29.63 -3.87
N ASP A 461 -27.88 -29.81 -4.69
CA ASP A 461 -28.96 -28.84 -4.88
C ASP A 461 -29.77 -28.64 -3.58
N GLU A 462 -30.13 -29.76 -2.90
CA GLU A 462 -30.77 -29.73 -1.58
C GLU A 462 -29.91 -29.00 -0.53
N PHE A 463 -28.60 -29.27 -0.50
CA PHE A 463 -27.67 -28.64 0.44
C PHE A 463 -27.53 -27.15 0.17
N ARG A 464 -27.44 -26.74 -1.11
CA ARG A 464 -27.34 -25.34 -1.52
C ARG A 464 -28.59 -24.57 -1.09
N GLU A 465 -29.78 -25.09 -1.39
CA GLU A 465 -31.04 -24.47 -1.03
C GLU A 465 -31.20 -24.32 0.50
N LYS A 466 -30.82 -25.35 1.26
CA LYS A 466 -31.07 -25.42 2.70
C LYS A 466 -29.99 -24.71 3.55
N TYR A 467 -28.71 -24.72 3.12
CA TYR A 467 -27.60 -24.31 3.97
C TYR A 467 -26.66 -23.26 3.34
N SER A 468 -26.56 -23.18 2.01
CA SER A 468 -25.61 -22.32 1.33
C SER A 468 -26.30 -21.14 0.65
N ASN A 469 -26.96 -20.30 1.44
CA ASN A 469 -27.66 -19.13 0.98
C ASN A 469 -27.59 -17.99 2.03
N PRO A 470 -27.84 -16.72 1.68
CA PRO A 470 -27.70 -15.60 2.61
C PRO A 470 -28.77 -15.59 3.69
N TYR A 471 -29.93 -16.21 3.47
CA TYR A 471 -31.08 -16.11 4.38
C TYR A 471 -30.81 -16.87 5.68
N VAL A 472 -30.10 -18.00 5.64
CA VAL A 472 -29.71 -18.75 6.83
C VAL A 472 -28.84 -17.91 7.78
N ALA A 473 -27.95 -17.08 7.23
CA ALA A 473 -27.13 -16.17 8.01
C ALA A 473 -27.95 -14.96 8.50
N ALA A 474 -28.85 -14.45 7.66
CA ALA A 474 -29.75 -13.33 8.01
C ALA A 474 -30.67 -13.68 9.18
N GLU A 475 -31.29 -14.88 9.17
CA GLU A 475 -32.17 -15.37 10.27
C GLU A 475 -31.44 -15.43 11.62
N ARG A 476 -30.12 -15.53 11.62
CA ARG A 476 -29.26 -15.57 12.81
C ARG A 476 -28.67 -14.20 13.18
N GLY A 477 -28.93 -13.16 12.39
CA GLY A 477 -28.34 -11.84 12.58
C GLY A 477 -26.85 -11.78 12.26
N TYR A 478 -26.32 -12.70 11.45
CA TYR A 478 -24.91 -12.71 11.04
C TYR A 478 -24.63 -11.77 9.86
N ILE A 479 -25.67 -11.39 9.14
CA ILE A 479 -25.69 -10.30 8.18
C ILE A 479 -26.85 -9.36 8.51
N ASP A 480 -26.69 -8.05 8.24
CA ASP A 480 -27.65 -7.03 8.61
C ASP A 480 -28.80 -6.93 7.58
N ALA A 481 -28.51 -7.19 6.30
CA ALA A 481 -29.53 -7.25 5.26
C ALA A 481 -29.06 -8.02 4.02
N VAL A 482 -30.02 -8.67 3.35
CA VAL A 482 -29.86 -9.10 1.96
C VAL A 482 -30.34 -7.94 1.10
N ILE A 483 -29.49 -7.44 0.20
CA ILE A 483 -29.73 -6.23 -0.60
C ILE A 483 -29.73 -6.54 -2.09
N GLN A 484 -30.46 -5.75 -2.89
CA GLN A 484 -30.34 -5.82 -4.34
C GLN A 484 -28.94 -5.31 -4.76
N PRO A 485 -28.23 -5.99 -5.67
CA PRO A 485 -26.88 -5.57 -6.07
C PRO A 485 -26.83 -4.11 -6.53
N ARG A 486 -27.81 -3.65 -7.31
CA ARG A 486 -27.91 -2.26 -7.79
C ARG A 486 -28.00 -1.20 -6.70
N GLU A 487 -28.42 -1.54 -5.48
CA GLU A 487 -28.56 -0.62 -4.35
C GLU A 487 -27.29 -0.51 -3.50
N THR A 488 -26.25 -1.25 -3.84
CA THR A 488 -25.02 -1.36 -3.02
C THR A 488 -24.41 0.01 -2.72
N ARG A 489 -24.26 0.91 -3.71
CA ARG A 489 -23.74 2.26 -3.50
C ARG A 489 -24.51 3.01 -2.39
N LYS A 490 -25.81 3.10 -2.52
CA LYS A 490 -26.68 3.78 -1.55
C LYS A 490 -26.53 3.19 -0.14
N LYS A 491 -26.50 1.87 -0.03
CA LYS A 491 -26.36 1.16 1.25
C LYS A 491 -25.00 1.41 1.90
N LEU A 492 -23.91 1.40 1.12
CA LEU A 492 -22.57 1.70 1.61
C LEU A 492 -22.49 3.14 2.13
N ILE A 493 -22.99 4.13 1.39
CA ILE A 493 -23.01 5.54 1.81
C ILE A 493 -23.82 5.72 3.09
N GLN A 494 -25.01 5.16 3.18
CA GLN A 494 -25.85 5.22 4.40
C GLN A 494 -25.14 4.60 5.62
N ALA A 495 -24.49 3.45 5.44
CA ALA A 495 -23.73 2.82 6.51
C ALA A 495 -22.51 3.67 6.96
N LEU A 496 -21.79 4.28 6.00
CA LEU A 496 -20.69 5.20 6.32
C LEU A 496 -21.16 6.46 7.05
N GLU A 497 -22.31 6.99 6.70
CA GLU A 497 -22.92 8.13 7.39
C GLU A 497 -23.31 7.76 8.83
N MET A 498 -23.96 6.62 9.02
CA MET A 498 -24.34 6.10 10.35
C MET A 498 -23.09 5.89 11.23
N LEU A 499 -21.98 5.43 10.64
CA LEU A 499 -20.72 5.14 11.35
C LEU A 499 -19.79 6.35 11.46
N GLN A 500 -20.17 7.52 11.00
CA GLN A 500 -19.30 8.70 10.94
C GLN A 500 -18.67 9.07 12.30
N THR A 501 -19.41 8.86 13.37
CA THR A 501 -18.95 9.19 14.73
C THR A 501 -18.49 7.97 15.52
N LYS A 502 -18.27 6.83 14.85
CA LYS A 502 -17.77 5.61 15.51
C LYS A 502 -16.47 5.93 16.27
N ARG A 503 -16.39 5.49 17.52
CA ARG A 503 -15.22 5.58 18.40
C ARG A 503 -15.04 4.23 19.10
N ASP A 504 -14.31 3.34 18.45
CA ASP A 504 -13.95 2.04 19.00
C ASP A 504 -12.52 2.08 19.55
N LYS A 505 -12.22 1.26 20.55
CA LYS A 505 -10.92 1.21 21.19
C LYS A 505 -10.52 -0.23 21.48
N ASN A 506 -9.27 -0.54 21.23
CA ASN A 506 -8.66 -1.78 21.69
C ASN A 506 -8.24 -1.67 23.16
N PRO A 507 -8.13 -2.79 23.88
CA PRO A 507 -7.52 -2.79 25.22
C PRO A 507 -6.14 -2.13 25.21
N PRO A 508 -5.77 -1.37 26.26
CA PRO A 508 -4.45 -0.76 26.35
C PRO A 508 -3.33 -1.81 26.29
N LYS A 509 -2.34 -1.56 25.42
CA LYS A 509 -1.18 -2.44 25.23
C LYS A 509 0.01 -1.61 24.71
N LYS A 510 1.24 -2.08 24.91
CA LYS A 510 2.43 -1.42 24.33
C LYS A 510 2.37 -1.42 22.80
N HIS A 511 2.05 -2.55 22.22
CA HIS A 511 1.78 -2.79 20.80
C HIS A 511 1.08 -4.13 20.63
N GLY A 512 0.53 -4.40 19.43
CA GLY A 512 0.02 -5.72 19.09
C GLY A 512 1.17 -6.71 18.88
N ASN A 513 0.96 -7.98 19.27
CA ASN A 513 1.87 -9.07 18.92
C ASN A 513 1.26 -9.81 17.73
N ILE A 514 1.25 -9.13 16.58
CA ILE A 514 0.80 -9.72 15.32
C ILE A 514 1.75 -10.84 14.91
N PRO A 515 1.28 -11.97 14.38
CA PRO A 515 2.15 -12.98 13.81
C PRO A 515 2.92 -12.41 12.62
N LEU A 516 4.24 -12.18 12.75
CA LEU A 516 5.08 -11.54 11.75
C LEU A 516 5.62 -12.56 10.73
#